data_fbed85964e97c374eb75bd7977258c65
#
_entry.id   fbed85964e97c374eb75bd7977258c65
#
_cell.length_a   1.000
_cell.length_b   1.000
_cell.length_c   1.000
_cell.angle_alpha   90.00
_cell.angle_beta   90.00
_cell.angle_gamma   90.00
#
_symmetry.space_group_name_H-M   'P 1'
#
loop_
_entity.id
_entity.type
_entity.pdbx_description
1 polymer ?
#
loop_
_entity_poly.entity_id
_entity_poly.type
_entity_poly.pdbx_seq_one_letter_code
_entity_poly.pdbx_strand_id
1 'polypeptide(L)' 'MTHIEFIKANFTILAETENAILFNADGEICCEINGKQFDCSTVEEFYELVEFFGDETFEE' A
#
# COMPACT_ATOMS: atom_id res chain seq x y z
N MET A 1 -2.72 -1.81 -17.58
CA MET A 1 -2.17 -1.10 -16.43
C MET A 1 -2.67 -1.71 -15.14
N THR A 2 -1.75 -2.01 -14.24
CA THR A 2 -2.16 -2.59 -12.97
C THR A 2 -2.64 -1.50 -12.03
N HIS A 3 -3.29 -1.93 -10.97
CA HIS A 3 -3.79 -0.99 -9.96
C HIS A 3 -2.65 -0.20 -9.34
N ILE A 4 -1.54 -0.87 -9.09
CA ILE A 4 -0.39 -0.20 -8.49
C ILE A 4 0.22 0.81 -9.46
N GLU A 5 0.27 0.46 -10.73
CA GLU A 5 0.77 1.41 -11.73
C GLU A 5 -0.11 2.64 -11.81
N PHE A 6 -1.42 2.45 -11.71
CA PHE A 6 -2.34 3.58 -11.70
C PHE A 6 -2.06 4.49 -10.51
N ILE A 7 -1.87 3.91 -9.33
CA ILE A 7 -1.58 4.69 -8.14
C ILE A 7 -0.28 5.45 -8.31
N LYS A 8 0.76 4.78 -8.82
CA LYS A 8 2.05 5.42 -8.97
C LYS A 8 2.01 6.58 -9.94
N ALA A 9 1.12 6.52 -10.91
CA ALA A 9 1.00 7.57 -11.92
C ALA A 9 0.21 8.77 -11.42
N ASN A 10 -0.62 8.59 -10.41
CA ASN A 10 -1.56 9.64 -10.01
C ASN A 10 -1.34 10.19 -8.61
N PHE A 11 -0.55 9.51 -7.78
CA PHE A 11 -0.38 9.91 -6.39
C PHE A 11 1.08 9.90 -6.02
N THR A 12 1.39 10.57 -4.90
CA THR A 12 2.75 10.60 -4.38
C THR A 12 2.99 9.32 -3.57
N ILE A 13 4.04 8.59 -3.94
CA ILE A 13 4.36 7.32 -3.31
C ILE A 13 5.30 7.56 -2.14
N LEU A 14 4.93 7.04 -0.98
CA LEU A 14 5.76 7.18 0.22
C LEU A 14 6.60 5.93 0.45
N ALA A 15 6.07 4.77 0.15
CA ALA A 15 6.81 3.52 0.28
C ALA A 15 6.16 2.48 -0.60
N GLU A 16 6.93 1.48 -1.00
CA GLU A 16 6.43 0.49 -1.93
C GLU A 16 7.20 -0.80 -1.72
N THR A 17 6.48 -1.92 -1.77
CA THR A 17 7.12 -3.23 -1.81
C THR A 17 6.54 -3.99 -2.99
N GLU A 18 6.94 -5.26 -3.10
CA GLU A 18 6.51 -6.08 -4.20
C GLU A 18 5.01 -6.21 -4.28
N ASN A 19 4.35 -6.27 -3.13
CA ASN A 19 2.91 -6.50 -3.09
C ASN A 19 2.16 -5.45 -2.29
N ALA A 20 2.80 -4.34 -1.93
CA ALA A 20 2.17 -3.34 -1.08
C ALA A 20 2.64 -1.96 -1.48
N ILE A 21 1.82 -0.96 -1.18
CA ILE A 21 2.16 0.41 -1.53
C ILE A 21 1.53 1.36 -0.52
N LEU A 22 2.30 2.36 -0.14
CA LEU A 22 1.85 3.43 0.74
C LEU A 22 1.92 4.73 -0.04
N PHE A 23 0.81 5.43 -0.14
CA PHE A 23 0.79 6.61 -0.99
C PHE A 23 -0.09 7.69 -0.38
N ASN A 24 0.12 8.91 -0.87
CA ASN A 24 -0.63 10.08 -0.42
C ASN A 24 -1.62 10.46 -1.51
N ALA A 25 -2.89 10.39 -1.18
CA ALA A 25 -3.96 10.73 -2.11
C ALA A 25 -4.65 11.98 -1.60
N ASP A 26 -4.31 13.14 -2.19
CA ASP A 26 -4.95 14.40 -1.85
C ASP A 26 -4.83 14.71 -0.37
N GLY A 27 -3.65 14.47 0.19
CA GLY A 27 -3.41 14.78 1.59
C GLY A 27 -3.76 13.66 2.55
N GLU A 28 -4.29 12.57 2.04
CA GLU A 28 -4.63 11.42 2.88
C GLU A 28 -3.65 10.29 2.61
N ILE A 29 -3.23 9.65 3.68
CA ILE A 29 -2.31 8.53 3.57
C ILE A 29 -3.12 7.26 3.38
N CYS A 30 -2.82 6.55 2.31
CA CYS A 30 -3.52 5.31 1.98
C CYS A 30 -2.52 4.18 1.86
N CYS A 31 -2.95 3.00 2.23
CA CYS A 31 -2.08 1.83 2.21
C CYS A 31 -2.84 0.66 1.61
N GLU A 32 -2.17 -0.05 0.69
CA GLU A 32 -2.74 -1.26 0.10
C GLU A 32 -1.73 -2.38 0.18
N ILE A 33 -2.17 -3.53 0.63
CA ILE A 33 -1.34 -4.72 0.70
C ILE A 33 -2.11 -5.84 0.02
N ASN A 34 -1.51 -6.42 -1.01
CA ASN A 34 -2.14 -7.49 -1.78
C ASN A 34 -3.52 -7.09 -2.29
N GLY A 35 -3.67 -5.82 -2.66
CA GLY A 35 -4.92 -5.34 -3.18
C GLY A 35 -5.96 -4.99 -2.15
N LYS A 36 -5.62 -5.10 -0.85
CA LYS A 36 -6.55 -4.80 0.21
C LYS A 36 -6.14 -3.52 0.90
N GLN A 37 -7.10 -2.67 1.21
CA GLN A 37 -6.82 -1.39 1.82
C GLN A 37 -6.67 -1.52 3.33
N PHE A 38 -5.67 -0.83 3.86
CA PHE A 38 -5.41 -0.80 5.29
C PHE A 38 -5.23 0.64 5.73
N ASP A 39 -5.45 0.89 7.00
CA ASP A 39 -5.23 2.20 7.59
C ASP A 39 -3.85 2.26 8.19
N CYS A 40 -3.05 3.22 7.73
CA CYS A 40 -1.79 3.48 8.40
C CYS A 40 -1.40 4.92 8.10
N SER A 41 -0.64 5.52 8.99
CA SER A 41 -0.28 6.92 8.84
C SER A 41 1.20 7.13 8.69
N THR A 42 2.03 6.13 8.89
CA THR A 42 3.47 6.32 8.79
C THR A 42 4.09 5.18 8.02
N VAL A 43 5.30 5.43 7.53
CA VAL A 43 6.05 4.40 6.82
C VAL A 43 6.35 3.23 7.75
N GLU A 44 6.62 3.53 9.02
CA GLU A 44 6.86 2.46 9.97
C GLU A 44 5.68 1.54 10.12
N GLU A 45 4.51 2.13 10.25
CA GLU A 45 3.28 1.32 10.34
C GLU A 45 3.07 0.50 9.09
N PHE A 46 3.40 1.10 7.95
CA PHE A 46 3.26 0.40 6.68
C PHE A 46 4.11 -0.87 6.68
N TYR A 47 5.36 -0.76 7.10
CA TYR A 47 6.23 -1.93 7.09
C TYR A 47 5.80 -2.97 8.12
N GLU A 48 5.25 -2.53 9.24
CA GLU A 48 4.70 -3.47 10.21
C GLU A 48 3.52 -4.25 9.62
N LEU A 49 2.65 -3.54 8.92
CA LEU A 49 1.52 -4.19 8.29
C LEU A 49 1.96 -5.15 7.21
N VAL A 50 2.97 -4.77 6.44
CA VAL A 50 3.49 -5.66 5.42
C VAL A 50 4.03 -6.93 6.03
N GLU A 51 4.69 -6.82 7.17
CA GLU A 51 5.22 -7.98 7.86
C GLU A 51 4.10 -8.90 8.34
N PHE A 52 3.01 -8.31 8.81
CA PHE A 52 1.88 -9.05 9.32
C PHE A 52 1.06 -9.70 8.22
N PHE A 53 0.76 -8.95 7.18
CA PHE A 53 -0.21 -9.37 6.18
C PHE A 53 0.40 -9.66 4.84
N GLY A 54 1.64 -9.26 4.63
CA GLY A 54 2.26 -9.39 3.32
C GLY A 54 2.46 -10.82 2.89
N ASP A 55 2.61 -11.73 3.86
CA ASP A 55 2.80 -13.13 3.55
C ASP A 55 1.49 -13.86 3.31
N GLU A 56 0.38 -13.24 3.64
CA GLU A 56 -0.90 -13.88 3.47
C GLU A 56 -1.37 -13.73 2.06
N THR A 57 -2.00 -14.76 1.56
CA THR A 57 -2.61 -14.67 0.27
C THR A 57 -4.06 -14.35 0.47
N PHE A 58 -4.48 -13.24 -0.07
CA PHE A 58 -5.88 -12.88 -0.02
C PHE A 58 -6.53 -13.38 -1.28
N GLU A 59 -6.48 -14.66 -1.48
CA GLU A 59 -7.15 -15.15 -2.64
C GLU A 59 -8.51 -15.55 -2.28
N GLU A 60 -9.30 -15.53 -3.22
CA GLU A 60 -10.66 -15.79 -2.99
C GLU A 60 -11.19 -16.75 -3.90
#